data_884d6a33f0dc620b4a0e862ee24b7ffc
#
_entry.id   884d6a33f0dc620b4a0e862ee24b7ffc
#
_cell.length_a   1.000
_cell.length_b   1.000
_cell.length_c   1.000
_cell.angle_alpha   90.00
_cell.angle_beta   90.00
_cell.angle_gamma   90.00
#
_symmetry.space_group_name_H-M   'P 1'
#
loop_
_entity.id
_entity.type
_entity.pdbx_description
1 polymer ?
#
loop_
_entity_poly.entity_id
_entity_poly.type
_entity_poly.pdbx_seq_one_letter_code
_entity_poly.pdbx_strand_id
1 'polypeptide(L)'
;KSPTYTLVEPYELARCNIYHFDLYRLSDPEEFDYLGTDNYFEAPNLCLVEGPEHGAGWAPAADFRIELTETDAGRTARCSALSQRGAQMLSALFG
;
A
#
# COMPACT_ATOMS: atom_id res chain seq x y z
N LYS A 1 2.17 -24.37 -3.61
CA LYS A 1 2.38 -23.90 -3.36
C LYS A 1 2.83 -23.03 -3.22
N SER A 2 2.79 -22.49 -3.04
CA SER A 2 3.27 -21.70 -2.99
C SER A 2 3.82 -21.12 -2.36
N PRO A 3 4.13 -20.86 -2.21
CA PRO A 3 4.70 -20.34 -1.51
C PRO A 3 4.73 -19.28 -1.08
N THR A 4 4.62 -19.27 -0.68
CA THR A 4 5.16 -18.54 -0.13
C THR A 4 4.99 -17.39 -0.09
N TYR A 5 4.31 -17.08 -0.59
CA TYR A 5 4.43 -15.91 -0.80
C TYR A 5 3.35 -15.19 -0.45
N THR A 6 3.54 -14.56 0.48
CA THR A 6 2.59 -13.69 0.91
C THR A 6 2.84 -12.41 0.22
N LEU A 7 2.09 -12.21 -0.81
CA LEU A 7 2.03 -10.91 -1.44
C LEU A 7 1.21 -9.95 -0.58
N VAL A 8 0.33 -10.48 0.25
CA VAL A 8 -0.54 -9.70 1.14
C VAL A 8 -0.46 -10.24 2.54
N GLU A 9 -0.18 -9.36 3.50
CA GLU A 9 -0.26 -9.71 4.90
C GLU A 9 -1.37 -8.92 5.57
N PRO A 10 -2.35 -9.61 6.15
CA PRO A 10 -3.43 -8.91 6.86
C PRO A 10 -3.06 -8.63 8.31
N TYR A 11 -3.52 -7.49 8.80
CA TYR A 11 -3.42 -7.12 10.20
C TYR A 11 -4.80 -6.66 10.64
N GLU A 12 -5.42 -7.43 11.51
CA GLU A 12 -6.77 -7.11 11.96
C GLU A 12 -6.72 -6.27 13.23
N LEU A 13 -7.23 -5.07 13.13
CA LEU A 13 -7.26 -4.13 14.25
C LEU A 13 -8.71 -3.85 14.63
N ALA A 14 -8.87 -3.23 15.80
CA ALA A 14 -10.21 -3.00 16.34
C ALA A 14 -11.11 -2.14 15.44
N ARG A 15 -10.51 -1.18 14.71
CA ARG A 15 -11.28 -0.23 13.91
C ARG A 15 -11.21 -0.47 12.42
N CYS A 16 -10.20 -1.18 11.99
CA CYS A 16 -10.03 -1.44 10.56
C CYS A 16 -9.06 -2.59 10.38
N ASN A 17 -9.06 -3.13 9.18
CA ASN A 17 -8.05 -4.09 8.81
C ASN A 17 -7.01 -3.39 7.95
N ILE A 18 -5.76 -3.75 8.15
CA ILE A 18 -4.67 -3.25 7.33
C ILE A 18 -4.19 -4.40 6.49
N TYR A 19 -4.03 -4.15 5.20
CA TYR A 19 -3.50 -5.15 4.27
C TYR A 19 -2.21 -4.61 3.68
N HIS A 20 -1.12 -5.32 3.93
CA HIS A 20 0.19 -4.91 3.45
C HIS A 20 0.53 -5.75 2.22
N PHE A 21 0.69 -5.09 1.09
CA PHE A 21 1.04 -5.71 -0.19
C PHE A 21 2.50 -5.48 -0.49
N ASP A 22 3.22 -6.56 -0.76
CA ASP A 22 4.62 -6.47 -1.17
C ASP A 22 4.71 -6.83 -2.64
N LEU A 23 4.61 -5.83 -3.50
CA LEU A 23 4.59 -6.05 -4.93
C LEU A 23 5.96 -6.30 -5.53
N TYR A 24 7.03 -6.10 -4.74
CA TYR A 24 8.36 -6.49 -5.20
C TYR A 24 8.46 -7.99 -5.42
N ARG A 25 7.62 -8.76 -4.75
CA ARG A 25 7.60 -10.22 -4.89
C ARG A 25 6.76 -10.70 -6.05
N LEU A 26 6.13 -9.78 -6.73
CA LEU A 26 5.24 -10.12 -7.84
C LEU A 26 6.08 -10.57 -9.04
N SER A 27 5.93 -11.83 -9.44
CA SER A 27 6.62 -12.35 -10.61
C SER A 27 5.89 -11.97 -11.90
N ASP A 28 4.57 -11.94 -11.81
CA ASP A 28 3.71 -11.68 -12.95
C ASP A 28 2.56 -10.83 -12.47
N PRO A 29 2.30 -9.68 -13.10
CA PRO A 29 1.19 -8.81 -12.68
C PRO A 29 -0.15 -9.52 -12.60
N GLU A 30 -0.35 -10.57 -13.38
CA GLU A 30 -1.61 -11.33 -13.33
C GLU A 30 -1.85 -11.99 -11.98
N GLU A 31 -0.78 -12.20 -11.21
CA GLU A 31 -0.91 -12.76 -9.87
C GLU A 31 -1.78 -11.87 -9.00
N PHE A 32 -1.80 -10.59 -9.27
CA PHE A 32 -2.59 -9.64 -8.52
C PHE A 32 -4.09 -9.97 -8.61
N ASP A 33 -4.52 -10.43 -9.78
CA ASP A 33 -5.92 -10.79 -9.99
C ASP A 33 -6.36 -11.98 -9.14
N TYR A 34 -5.44 -12.87 -8.87
CA TYR A 34 -5.74 -14.07 -8.09
C TYR A 34 -5.93 -13.78 -6.62
N LEU A 35 -5.53 -12.59 -6.17
CA LEU A 35 -5.66 -12.23 -4.77
C LEU A 35 -7.08 -11.82 -4.39
N GLY A 36 -7.96 -11.61 -5.37
CA GLY A 36 -9.31 -11.16 -5.09
C GLY A 36 -9.32 -9.81 -4.40
N THR A 37 -8.59 -8.86 -4.99
CA THR A 37 -8.28 -7.60 -4.32
C THR A 37 -9.44 -6.65 -4.15
N ASP A 38 -10.57 -6.90 -4.76
CA ASP A 38 -11.70 -5.96 -4.71
C ASP A 38 -12.10 -5.61 -3.29
N ASN A 39 -12.11 -6.59 -2.40
CA ASN A 39 -12.54 -6.37 -1.04
C ASN A 39 -11.48 -5.75 -0.16
N TYR A 40 -10.21 -5.87 -0.53
CA TYR A 40 -9.12 -5.32 0.28
C TYR A 40 -9.13 -3.80 0.28
N PHE A 41 -9.54 -3.21 -0.83
CA PHE A 41 -9.47 -1.77 -1.01
C PHE A 41 -10.73 -1.02 -0.58
N GLU A 42 -11.69 -1.73 0.02
CA GLU A 42 -12.91 -1.10 0.50
C GLU A 42 -12.74 -0.51 1.89
N ALA A 43 -13.37 0.63 2.10
CA ALA A 43 -13.37 1.23 3.43
C ALA A 43 -14.06 0.28 4.42
N PRO A 44 -13.64 0.22 5.68
CA PRO A 44 -12.63 1.07 6.32
C PRO A 44 -11.21 0.50 6.24
N ASN A 45 -10.96 -0.41 5.34
CA ASN A 45 -9.65 -1.05 5.23
C ASN A 45 -8.58 -0.05 4.80
N LEU A 46 -7.37 -0.28 5.27
CA LEU A 46 -6.20 0.47 4.88
C LEU A 46 -5.26 -0.45 4.14
N CYS A 47 -4.83 -0.04 2.96
CA CYS A 47 -3.89 -0.83 2.17
C CYS A 47 -2.56 -0.11 2.09
N LEU A 48 -1.50 -0.81 2.49
CA LEU A 48 -0.12 -0.34 2.36
C LEU A 48 0.50 -1.12 1.21
N VAL A 49 0.95 -0.43 0.20
CA VAL A 49 1.50 -1.07 -1.00
C VAL A 49 2.94 -0.68 -1.16
N GLU A 50 3.83 -1.68 -1.11
CA GLU A 50 5.25 -1.48 -1.41
C GLU A 50 5.51 -1.89 -2.85
N GLY A 51 6.37 -1.13 -3.53
CA GLY A 51 6.73 -1.43 -4.91
C GLY A 51 5.57 -1.22 -5.87
N PRO A 52 4.82 -0.10 -5.75
CA PRO A 52 3.60 0.08 -6.55
C PRO A 52 3.86 0.05 -8.05
N GLU A 53 5.08 0.39 -8.48
CA GLU A 53 5.41 0.37 -9.89
C GLU A 53 5.36 -1.03 -10.49
N HIS A 54 5.53 -2.06 -9.66
CA HIS A 54 5.45 -3.45 -10.12
C HIS A 54 4.01 -3.88 -10.37
N GLY A 55 3.06 -3.18 -9.78
CA GLY A 55 1.64 -3.46 -9.99
C GLY A 55 0.94 -2.39 -10.79
N ALA A 56 1.70 -1.60 -11.56
CA ALA A 56 1.11 -0.51 -12.35
C ALA A 56 0.05 -1.04 -13.30
N GLY A 57 -1.10 -0.39 -13.26
CA GLY A 57 -2.24 -0.81 -14.08
C GLY A 57 -3.11 -1.86 -13.42
N TRP A 58 -2.68 -2.41 -12.28
CA TRP A 58 -3.43 -3.46 -11.58
C TRP A 58 -3.94 -2.97 -10.22
N ALA A 59 -3.11 -2.23 -9.51
CA ALA A 59 -3.51 -1.68 -8.22
C ALA A 59 -4.32 -0.40 -8.42
N PRO A 60 -5.31 -0.12 -7.55
CA PRO A 60 -6.02 1.15 -7.60
C PRO A 60 -5.09 2.32 -7.34
N ALA A 61 -5.52 3.50 -7.76
CA ALA A 61 -4.75 4.71 -7.50
C ALA A 61 -4.63 4.95 -6.00
N ALA A 62 -3.45 5.33 -5.56
CA ALA A 62 -3.21 5.58 -4.15
C ALA A 62 -3.78 6.94 -3.73
N ASP A 63 -4.17 7.01 -2.45
CA ASP A 63 -4.60 8.27 -1.86
C ASP A 63 -3.43 9.04 -1.29
N PHE A 64 -2.38 8.33 -0.91
CA PHE A 64 -1.28 8.89 -0.15
C PHE A 64 0.01 8.16 -0.52
N ARG A 65 1.08 8.90 -0.72
CA ARG A 65 2.37 8.32 -1.06
C ARG A 65 3.39 8.69 -0.01
N ILE A 66 4.20 7.71 0.36
CA ILE A 66 5.35 7.94 1.23
C ILE A 66 6.58 7.52 0.47
N GLU A 67 7.51 8.46 0.26
CA GLU A 67 8.78 8.17 -0.39
C GLU A 67 9.88 8.20 0.66
N LEU A 68 10.64 7.13 0.74
CA LEU A 68 11.74 7.03 1.68
C LEU A 68 13.05 7.20 0.93
N THR A 69 13.89 8.09 1.43
CA THR A 69 15.19 8.38 0.82
C THR A 69 16.27 8.26 1.89
N GLU A 70 17.35 7.59 1.57
CA GLU A 70 18.48 7.51 2.48
C GLU A 70 19.29 8.79 2.41
N THR A 71 19.73 9.23 3.57
CA THR A 71 20.62 10.39 3.70
C THR A 71 21.80 10.01 4.58
N ASP A 72 22.79 10.89 4.68
CA ASP A 72 23.94 10.62 5.52
C ASP A 72 23.56 10.48 6.99
N ALA A 73 22.53 11.16 7.42
CA ALA A 73 22.08 11.14 8.80
C ALA A 73 21.02 10.09 9.09
N GLY A 74 20.57 9.35 8.08
CA GLY A 74 19.50 8.38 8.26
C GLY A 74 18.58 8.32 7.05
N ARG A 75 17.28 8.50 7.28
CA ARG A 75 16.29 8.45 6.20
C ARG A 75 15.35 9.63 6.28
N THR A 76 14.91 10.07 5.12
CA THR A 76 13.90 11.11 5.01
C THR A 76 12.65 10.50 4.41
N ALA A 77 11.51 10.84 4.98
CA ALA A 77 10.22 10.42 4.43
C ALA A 77 9.52 11.65 3.84
N ARG A 78 9.13 11.54 2.59
CA ARG A 78 8.33 12.59 1.95
C ARG A 78 6.93 12.05 1.76
N CYS A 79 5.95 12.75 2.33
CA CYS A 79 4.56 12.35 2.25
C CYS A 79 3.83 13.27 1.30
N SER A 80 3.02 12.69 0.43
CA SER A 80 2.26 13.44 -0.57
C SER A 80 0.84 12.94 -0.60
N ALA A 81 -0.11 13.88 -0.60
CA ALA A 81 -1.51 13.56 -0.79
C ALA A 81 -1.79 13.47 -2.28
N LEU A 82 -2.43 12.39 -2.71
CA LEU A 82 -2.75 12.17 -4.11
C LEU A 82 -4.26 12.25 -4.38
N SER A 83 -5.05 12.42 -3.32
CA SER A 83 -6.50 12.55 -3.43
C SER A 83 -6.96 13.43 -2.28
N GLN A 84 -8.25 13.76 -2.29
CA GLN A 84 -8.83 14.52 -1.18
C GLN A 84 -8.74 13.71 0.11
N ARG A 85 -8.95 12.41 0.03
CA ARG A 85 -8.83 11.52 1.19
C ARG A 85 -7.39 11.52 1.71
N GLY A 86 -6.44 11.51 0.80
CA GLY A 86 -5.02 11.59 1.16
C GLY A 86 -4.69 12.91 1.82
N ALA A 87 -5.32 14.00 1.37
CA ALA A 87 -5.12 15.31 1.97
C ALA A 87 -5.63 15.32 3.42
N GLN A 88 -6.74 14.66 3.68
CA GLN A 88 -7.26 14.55 5.03
C GLN A 88 -6.32 13.76 5.92
N MET A 89 -5.72 12.70 5.39
CA MET A 89 -4.74 11.90 6.11
C MET A 89 -3.51 12.74 6.44
N LEU A 90 -3.03 13.51 5.48
CA LEU A 90 -1.86 14.35 5.65
C LEU A 90 -2.11 15.38 6.75
N SER A 91 -3.27 16.00 6.72
CA SER A 91 -3.65 16.99 7.72
C SER A 91 -3.74 16.36 9.11
N ALA A 92 -4.26 15.16 9.21
CA ALA A 92 -4.37 14.47 10.48
C ALA A 92 -3.00 14.12 11.07
N LEU A 93 -2.01 13.85 10.21
CA LEU A 93 -0.68 13.48 10.65
C LEU A 93 0.18 14.68 11.04
N PHE A 94 0.02 15.77 10.31
CA PHE A 94 0.94 16.91 10.47
C PHE A 94 0.26 18.21 10.88
N GLY A 95 -1.00 18.17 11.11
CA GLY A 95 -1.77 19.35 11.50
C GLY A 95 -2.19 20.13 10.29
#